data_051cb860bef8f4ad280d83b325029942
#
_entry.id   051cb860bef8f4ad280d83b325029942
#
_cell.length_a   1.000
_cell.length_b   1.000
_cell.length_c   1.000
_cell.angle_alpha   90.00
_cell.angle_beta   90.00
_cell.angle_gamma   90.00
#
_symmetry.space_group_name_H-M   'P 1'
#
loop_
_entity.id
_entity.type
_entity.pdbx_description
1 polymer ?
#
loop_
_entity_poly.entity_id
_entity_poly.type
_entity_poly.pdbx_seq_one_letter_code
_entity_poly.pdbx_strand_id
1 'polypeptide(L)'
;MRNYLSGMTQVLVIALALSTSGLAAEWKLIGTEGDTTIYVDQKGFHEEGNLLKAWLRYEYAKPEMADAQVRPYTRKHELRYFSCSGRAWGVTRAVAYTADGQIAQTETDPSPKLVDVIPDSVAEVVLDFVCEHQTELLGSRAVPRVPAAAPTPVPAPKPSPAR
;
A
#
# COMPACT_ATOMS: atom_id res chain seq x y z
N MET A 1 -64.95 -7.88 -32.56
CA MET A 1 -63.75 -8.69 -32.42
C MET A 1 -62.57 -7.80 -32.75
N ARG A 2 -61.86 -7.29 -31.78
CA ARG A 2 -60.72 -6.36 -31.97
C ARG A 2 -59.56 -6.88 -31.15
N ASN A 3 -58.54 -7.35 -31.87
CA ASN A 3 -57.29 -7.88 -31.31
C ASN A 3 -56.43 -6.70 -30.87
N TYR A 4 -56.14 -6.57 -29.59
CA TYR A 4 -55.10 -5.64 -29.05
C TYR A 4 -53.78 -6.45 -28.97
N LEU A 5 -52.86 -6.15 -29.89
CA LEU A 5 -51.47 -6.57 -29.81
C LEU A 5 -50.79 -5.62 -28.81
N SER A 6 -50.50 -6.17 -27.63
CA SER A 6 -49.70 -5.49 -26.59
C SER A 6 -48.21 -5.66 -26.95
N GLY A 7 -47.59 -4.57 -27.45
CA GLY A 7 -46.16 -4.51 -27.67
C GLY A 7 -45.41 -4.38 -26.33
N MET A 8 -44.72 -5.43 -25.91
CA MET A 8 -43.83 -5.40 -24.77
C MET A 8 -42.46 -4.83 -25.21
N THR A 9 -42.25 -3.55 -24.91
CA THR A 9 -40.96 -2.90 -25.09
C THR A 9 -40.03 -3.35 -23.99
N GLN A 10 -39.13 -4.27 -24.28
CA GLN A 10 -38.04 -4.66 -23.37
C GLN A 10 -37.01 -3.52 -23.30
N VAL A 11 -36.98 -2.83 -22.19
CA VAL A 11 -35.92 -1.89 -21.85
C VAL A 11 -34.70 -2.67 -21.39
N LEU A 12 -33.70 -2.78 -22.26
CA LEU A 12 -32.40 -3.37 -21.96
C LEU A 12 -31.61 -2.39 -21.07
N VAL A 13 -31.60 -2.61 -19.77
CA VAL A 13 -30.77 -1.86 -18.83
C VAL A 13 -29.36 -2.42 -18.90
N ILE A 14 -28.47 -1.76 -19.65
CA ILE A 14 -27.03 -2.07 -19.65
C ILE A 14 -26.45 -1.49 -18.34
N ALA A 15 -26.27 -2.34 -17.34
CA ALA A 15 -25.52 -1.97 -16.14
C ALA A 15 -24.02 -1.87 -16.52
N LEU A 16 -23.50 -0.63 -16.67
CA LEU A 16 -22.07 -0.37 -16.73
C LEU A 16 -21.50 -0.70 -15.36
N ALA A 17 -20.88 -1.86 -15.24
CA ALA A 17 -20.03 -2.19 -14.08
C ALA A 17 -18.78 -1.32 -14.17
N LEU A 18 -18.77 -0.19 -13.47
CA LEU A 18 -17.55 0.57 -13.19
C LEU A 18 -16.68 -0.29 -12.28
N SER A 19 -15.74 -1.00 -12.88
CA SER A 19 -14.66 -1.67 -12.16
C SER A 19 -13.79 -0.57 -11.55
N THR A 20 -14.08 -0.16 -10.31
CA THR A 20 -13.17 0.62 -9.51
C THR A 20 -11.97 -0.28 -9.21
N SER A 21 -10.87 -0.10 -9.96
CA SER A 21 -9.58 -0.67 -9.60
C SER A 21 -9.18 -0.03 -8.26
N GLY A 22 -9.65 -0.65 -7.17
CA GLY A 22 -9.35 -0.20 -5.83
C GLY A 22 -7.83 -0.20 -5.64
N LEU A 23 -7.33 0.81 -4.93
CA LEU A 23 -5.95 0.90 -4.43
C LEU A 23 -5.73 -0.18 -3.35
N ALA A 24 -6.03 -1.44 -3.67
CA ALA A 24 -5.77 -2.54 -2.78
C ALA A 24 -4.26 -2.73 -2.64
N ALA A 25 -3.79 -2.95 -1.41
CA ALA A 25 -2.41 -3.31 -1.15
C ALA A 25 -2.02 -4.57 -1.94
N GLU A 26 -0.81 -4.60 -2.45
CA GLU A 26 -0.25 -5.76 -3.17
C GLU A 26 0.83 -6.41 -2.30
N TRP A 27 0.41 -7.46 -1.59
CA TRP A 27 1.26 -8.13 -0.61
C TRP A 27 2.18 -9.15 -1.26
N LYS A 28 3.50 -8.91 -1.16
CA LYS A 28 4.56 -9.85 -1.56
C LYS A 28 5.08 -10.57 -0.33
N LEU A 29 5.13 -11.90 -0.39
CA LEU A 29 5.71 -12.74 0.65
C LEU A 29 7.22 -12.46 0.78
N ILE A 30 7.68 -12.17 1.99
CA ILE A 30 9.10 -12.07 2.34
C ILE A 30 9.61 -13.45 2.79
N GLY A 31 8.90 -14.06 3.74
CA GLY A 31 9.29 -15.35 4.31
C GLY A 31 8.38 -15.79 5.45
N THR A 32 8.75 -16.90 6.05
CA THR A 32 8.08 -17.46 7.23
C THR A 32 9.14 -17.78 8.28
N GLU A 33 8.89 -17.37 9.52
CA GLU A 33 9.73 -17.69 10.65
C GLU A 33 8.88 -18.22 11.81
N GLY A 34 9.13 -19.46 12.24
CA GLY A 34 8.28 -20.14 13.19
C GLY A 34 6.80 -20.16 12.73
N ASP A 35 5.92 -19.67 13.58
CA ASP A 35 4.48 -19.58 13.35
C ASP A 35 4.08 -18.26 12.66
N THR A 36 5.03 -17.43 12.16
CA THR A 36 4.77 -16.10 11.59
C THR A 36 5.12 -16.04 10.11
N THR A 37 4.16 -15.62 9.28
CA THR A 37 4.36 -15.32 7.86
C THR A 37 4.39 -13.82 7.64
N ILE A 38 5.37 -13.33 6.83
CA ILE A 38 5.69 -11.91 6.67
C ILE A 38 5.55 -11.49 5.22
N TYR A 39 4.87 -10.38 5.00
CA TYR A 39 4.64 -9.77 3.69
C TYR A 39 5.01 -8.30 3.69
N VAL A 40 5.38 -7.77 2.51
CA VAL A 40 5.54 -6.33 2.25
C VAL A 40 4.49 -5.86 1.22
N ASP A 41 3.95 -4.67 1.41
CA ASP A 41 3.08 -4.03 0.42
C ASP A 41 3.92 -3.35 -0.67
N GLN A 42 3.95 -3.93 -1.86
CA GLN A 42 4.68 -3.41 -3.00
C GLN A 42 4.18 -2.03 -3.46
N LYS A 43 2.87 -1.76 -3.35
CA LYS A 43 2.29 -0.47 -3.78
C LYS A 43 2.50 0.65 -2.76
N GLY A 44 2.59 0.30 -1.49
CA GLY A 44 2.83 1.25 -0.39
C GLY A 44 4.31 1.58 -0.17
N PHE A 45 5.23 0.94 -0.89
CA PHE A 45 6.66 1.13 -0.74
C PHE A 45 7.14 2.45 -1.35
N HIS A 46 7.92 3.25 -0.62
CA HIS A 46 8.44 4.53 -1.12
C HIS A 46 9.66 5.02 -0.34
N GLU A 47 10.40 5.95 -0.95
CA GLU A 47 11.49 6.69 -0.30
C GLU A 47 10.96 7.94 0.39
N GLU A 48 11.50 8.23 1.58
CA GLU A 48 11.28 9.45 2.32
C GLU A 48 12.64 9.93 2.88
N GLY A 49 13.24 10.90 2.18
CA GLY A 49 14.62 11.31 2.41
C GLY A 49 15.61 10.19 2.06
N ASN A 50 16.38 9.74 3.03
CA ASN A 50 17.34 8.63 2.90
C ASN A 50 16.82 7.31 3.51
N LEU A 51 15.55 7.27 3.82
CA LEU A 51 14.89 6.11 4.41
C LEU A 51 13.91 5.50 3.40
N LEU A 52 13.75 4.19 3.50
CA LEU A 52 12.67 3.48 2.84
C LEU A 52 11.49 3.36 3.80
N LYS A 53 10.28 3.48 3.29
CA LYS A 53 9.05 3.37 4.07
C LYS A 53 8.13 2.34 3.44
N ALA A 54 7.69 1.37 4.23
CA ALA A 54 6.84 0.28 3.75
C ALA A 54 5.86 -0.19 4.80
N TRP A 55 4.71 -0.67 4.31
CA TRP A 55 3.82 -1.47 5.12
C TRP A 55 4.27 -2.92 5.12
N LEU A 56 4.34 -3.51 6.32
CA LEU A 56 4.52 -4.94 6.53
C LEU A 56 3.23 -5.55 7.07
N ARG A 57 2.98 -6.81 6.74
CA ARG A 57 1.90 -7.60 7.30
C ARG A 57 2.49 -8.87 7.89
N TYR A 58 2.17 -9.11 9.13
CA TYR A 58 2.48 -10.32 9.88
C TYR A 58 1.21 -11.13 10.06
N GLU A 59 1.24 -12.39 9.71
CA GLU A 59 0.18 -13.36 9.94
C GLU A 59 0.68 -14.44 10.89
N TYR A 60 -0.02 -14.62 11.99
CA TYR A 60 0.35 -15.55 13.06
C TYR A 60 -0.52 -16.80 12.98
N ALA A 61 0.09 -17.99 12.93
CA ALA A 61 -0.63 -19.27 12.93
C ALA A 61 -1.38 -19.51 14.25
N LYS A 62 -0.91 -18.90 15.34
CA LYS A 62 -1.56 -18.89 16.66
C LYS A 62 -1.82 -17.45 17.07
N PRO A 63 -2.93 -17.19 17.81
CA PRO A 63 -3.17 -15.86 18.34
C PRO A 63 -2.04 -15.37 19.24
N GLU A 64 -1.59 -14.13 19.00
CA GLU A 64 -0.63 -13.41 19.82
C GLU A 64 -1.34 -12.44 20.78
N MET A 65 -0.68 -12.10 21.89
CA MET A 65 -1.11 -11.06 22.82
C MET A 65 0.08 -10.18 23.16
N ALA A 66 -0.07 -8.86 22.99
CA ALA A 66 0.97 -7.93 23.40
C ALA A 66 1.06 -7.83 24.95
N ASP A 67 -0.09 -7.85 25.61
CA ASP A 67 -0.23 -7.92 27.07
C ASP A 67 -1.60 -8.50 27.45
N ALA A 68 -1.86 -8.69 28.74
CA ALA A 68 -3.11 -9.28 29.25
C ALA A 68 -4.36 -8.38 29.05
N GLN A 69 -4.20 -7.14 28.64
CA GLN A 69 -5.28 -6.16 28.43
C GLN A 69 -5.66 -6.06 26.95
N VAL A 70 -4.81 -6.57 26.05
CA VAL A 70 -5.05 -6.57 24.61
C VAL A 70 -5.74 -7.85 24.18
N ARG A 71 -6.75 -7.72 23.31
CA ARG A 71 -7.41 -8.89 22.73
C ARG A 71 -6.43 -9.70 21.89
N PRO A 72 -6.48 -11.04 21.91
CA PRO A 72 -5.65 -11.86 21.04
C PRO A 72 -5.85 -11.49 19.58
N TYR A 73 -4.74 -11.40 18.83
CA TYR A 73 -4.75 -11.06 17.42
C TYR A 73 -4.00 -12.10 16.58
N THR A 74 -4.41 -12.26 15.32
CA THR A 74 -3.82 -13.23 14.37
C THR A 74 -3.12 -12.53 13.21
N ARG A 75 -3.24 -11.20 13.12
CA ARG A 75 -2.61 -10.39 12.07
C ARG A 75 -2.20 -9.04 12.63
N LYS A 76 -1.03 -8.54 12.19
CA LYS A 76 -0.56 -7.21 12.51
C LYS A 76 -0.03 -6.53 11.24
N HIS A 77 -0.41 -5.27 11.03
CA HIS A 77 0.18 -4.41 10.01
C HIS A 77 1.07 -3.38 10.70
N GLU A 78 2.27 -3.17 10.14
CA GLU A 78 3.21 -2.17 10.62
C GLU A 78 3.71 -1.30 9.48
N LEU A 79 3.66 0.01 9.67
CA LEU A 79 4.34 0.97 8.81
C LEU A 79 5.72 1.24 9.41
N ARG A 80 6.77 0.92 8.66
CA ARG A 80 8.15 1.05 9.11
C ARG A 80 8.97 1.97 8.23
N TYR A 81 9.93 2.64 8.87
CA TYR A 81 11.10 3.20 8.21
C TYR A 81 12.26 2.20 8.27
N PHE A 82 13.06 2.18 7.20
CA PHE A 82 14.27 1.37 7.07
C PHE A 82 15.43 2.27 6.62
N SER A 83 16.55 2.16 7.32
CA SER A 83 17.84 2.72 6.93
C SER A 83 18.74 1.61 6.45
N CYS A 84 18.90 1.44 5.14
CA CYS A 84 19.74 0.39 4.58
C CYS A 84 21.22 0.60 4.92
N SER A 85 21.71 1.84 4.78
CA SER A 85 23.10 2.18 5.10
C SER A 85 23.43 2.09 6.59
N GLY A 86 22.43 2.41 7.45
CA GLY A 86 22.60 2.38 8.91
C GLY A 86 22.20 1.04 9.54
N ARG A 87 21.67 0.09 8.74
CA ARG A 87 21.10 -1.19 9.24
C ARG A 87 20.18 -0.98 10.45
N ALA A 88 19.23 -0.06 10.32
CA ALA A 88 18.33 0.33 11.39
C ALA A 88 16.89 0.46 10.88
N TRP A 89 15.93 0.36 11.78
CA TRP A 89 14.51 0.45 11.47
C TRP A 89 13.72 1.12 12.60
N GLY A 90 12.50 1.58 12.30
CA GLY A 90 11.59 2.13 13.29
C GLY A 90 10.14 1.98 12.86
N VAL A 91 9.22 1.77 13.82
CA VAL A 91 7.78 1.63 13.56
C VAL A 91 7.10 2.96 13.77
N THR A 92 6.41 3.47 12.73
CA THR A 92 5.60 4.68 12.84
C THR A 92 4.16 4.39 13.21
N ARG A 93 3.67 3.23 12.82
CA ARG A 93 2.31 2.78 13.10
C ARG A 93 2.22 1.27 13.14
N ALA A 94 1.47 0.76 14.10
CA ALA A 94 1.09 -0.65 14.16
C ALA A 94 -0.42 -0.78 14.38
N VAL A 95 -1.05 -1.76 13.70
CA VAL A 95 -2.45 -2.11 13.89
C VAL A 95 -2.57 -3.62 13.95
N ALA A 96 -3.05 -4.14 15.07
CA ALA A 96 -3.30 -5.56 15.25
C ALA A 96 -4.79 -5.88 15.06
N TYR A 97 -5.08 -7.04 14.46
CA TYR A 97 -6.42 -7.49 14.13
C TYR A 97 -6.69 -8.87 14.72
N THR A 98 -7.85 -9.03 15.35
CA THR A 98 -8.37 -10.31 15.81
C THR A 98 -8.69 -11.25 14.63
N ALA A 99 -8.96 -12.51 14.89
CA ALA A 99 -9.30 -13.49 13.86
C ALA A 99 -10.57 -13.13 13.06
N ASP A 100 -11.53 -12.43 13.69
CA ASP A 100 -12.76 -11.92 13.06
C ASP A 100 -12.57 -10.56 12.37
N GLY A 101 -11.31 -10.03 12.30
CA GLY A 101 -10.95 -8.81 11.59
C GLY A 101 -11.19 -7.52 12.36
N GLN A 102 -11.59 -7.58 13.63
CA GLN A 102 -11.72 -6.38 14.47
C GLN A 102 -10.35 -5.85 14.88
N ILE A 103 -10.24 -4.54 15.11
CA ILE A 103 -9.00 -3.95 15.64
C ILE A 103 -8.84 -4.36 17.11
N ALA A 104 -7.74 -5.05 17.41
CA ALA A 104 -7.34 -5.41 18.76
C ALA A 104 -6.54 -4.29 19.42
N GLN A 105 -5.61 -3.67 18.67
CA GLN A 105 -4.71 -2.63 19.14
C GLN A 105 -4.29 -1.70 18.01
N THR A 106 -4.02 -0.45 18.34
CA THR A 106 -3.38 0.52 17.43
C THR A 106 -2.32 1.31 18.19
N GLU A 107 -1.14 1.42 17.58
CA GLU A 107 -0.04 2.23 18.08
C GLU A 107 0.38 3.21 16.98
N THR A 108 0.81 4.42 17.38
CA THR A 108 1.31 5.43 16.43
C THR A 108 2.43 6.21 17.07
N ASP A 109 3.58 6.26 16.39
CA ASP A 109 4.72 7.12 16.70
C ASP A 109 5.09 7.89 15.41
N PRO A 110 4.74 9.17 15.31
CA PRO A 110 5.00 9.95 14.09
C PRO A 110 6.50 10.22 13.86
N SER A 111 7.34 10.04 14.88
CA SER A 111 8.79 10.30 14.82
C SER A 111 9.57 9.18 15.49
N PRO A 112 9.48 7.94 14.98
CA PRO A 112 10.09 6.80 15.64
C PRO A 112 11.60 6.93 15.67
N LYS A 113 12.19 6.61 16.82
CA LYS A 113 13.63 6.43 16.92
C LYS A 113 14.02 5.18 16.14
N LEU A 114 14.96 5.32 15.21
CA LEU A 114 15.55 4.16 14.54
C LEU A 114 16.40 3.39 15.56
N VAL A 115 16.28 2.08 15.53
CA VAL A 115 17.05 1.13 16.33
C VAL A 115 17.83 0.21 15.42
N ASP A 116 19.02 -0.16 15.84
CA ASP A 116 19.86 -1.09 15.10
C ASP A 116 19.18 -2.45 14.98
N VAL A 117 19.34 -3.07 13.82
CA VAL A 117 18.85 -4.43 13.59
C VAL A 117 19.73 -5.43 14.35
N ILE A 118 19.09 -6.30 15.12
CA ILE A 118 19.77 -7.39 15.82
C ILE A 118 20.10 -8.47 14.79
N PRO A 119 21.37 -8.93 14.70
CA PRO A 119 21.75 -10.04 13.83
C PRO A 119 20.92 -11.32 14.12
N ASP A 120 20.69 -12.13 13.10
CA ASP A 120 19.91 -13.38 13.15
C ASP A 120 18.47 -13.20 13.64
N SER A 121 17.90 -11.98 13.46
CA SER A 121 16.50 -11.68 13.81
C SER A 121 15.58 -11.57 12.59
N VAL A 122 14.27 -11.72 12.81
CA VAL A 122 13.24 -11.42 11.78
C VAL A 122 13.41 -10.01 11.20
N ALA A 123 13.81 -9.06 12.04
CA ALA A 123 14.01 -7.68 11.60
C ALA A 123 15.15 -7.57 10.59
N GLU A 124 16.19 -8.38 10.71
CA GLU A 124 17.28 -8.44 9.74
C GLU A 124 16.81 -9.03 8.41
N VAL A 125 16.10 -10.15 8.43
CA VAL A 125 15.53 -10.76 7.21
C VAL A 125 14.65 -9.76 6.46
N VAL A 126 13.82 -9.01 7.18
CA VAL A 126 12.95 -7.97 6.59
C VAL A 126 13.77 -6.82 6.03
N LEU A 127 14.78 -6.32 6.77
CA LEU A 127 15.64 -5.22 6.32
C LEU A 127 16.40 -5.62 5.06
N ASP A 128 17.02 -6.78 5.06
CA ASP A 128 17.82 -7.26 3.93
C ASP A 128 16.93 -7.43 2.69
N PHE A 129 15.75 -8.04 2.84
CA PHE A 129 14.79 -8.16 1.75
C PHE A 129 14.40 -6.79 1.17
N VAL A 130 14.03 -5.83 2.02
CA VAL A 130 13.61 -4.48 1.61
C VAL A 130 14.74 -3.75 0.89
N CYS A 131 15.97 -3.85 1.40
CA CYS A 131 17.14 -3.16 0.84
C CYS A 131 17.63 -3.79 -0.46
N GLU A 132 17.61 -5.11 -0.58
CA GLU A 132 17.99 -5.83 -1.80
C GLU A 132 16.99 -5.62 -2.94
N HIS A 133 15.68 -5.55 -2.60
CA HIS A 133 14.62 -5.38 -3.59
C HIS A 133 14.17 -3.92 -3.76
N GLN A 134 14.92 -2.96 -3.23
CA GLN A 134 14.56 -1.53 -3.29
C GLN A 134 14.17 -1.07 -4.69
N THR A 135 14.98 -1.36 -5.71
CA THR A 135 14.73 -0.94 -7.09
C THR A 135 13.45 -1.56 -7.66
N GLU A 136 13.19 -2.85 -7.39
CA GLU A 136 11.98 -3.55 -7.82
C GLU A 136 10.73 -2.95 -7.14
N LEU A 137 10.79 -2.78 -5.82
CA LEU A 137 9.68 -2.27 -5.02
C LEU A 137 9.33 -0.81 -5.37
N LEU A 138 10.32 0.04 -5.62
CA LEU A 138 10.11 1.41 -6.09
C LEU A 138 9.58 1.44 -7.53
N GLY A 139 10.07 0.55 -8.41
CA GLY A 139 9.64 0.44 -9.80
C GLY A 139 8.20 -0.05 -9.97
N SER A 140 7.69 -0.86 -9.04
CA SER A 140 6.29 -1.32 -9.02
C SER A 140 5.28 -0.18 -8.88
N ARG A 141 5.76 1.02 -8.54
CA ARG A 141 5.01 2.26 -8.39
C ARG A 141 4.95 3.10 -9.67
N ALA A 142 5.25 2.55 -10.86
CA ALA A 142 5.19 3.30 -12.11
C ALA A 142 3.81 3.98 -12.23
N VAL A 143 3.77 5.25 -11.83
CA VAL A 143 2.64 6.16 -12.04
C VAL A 143 2.36 6.13 -13.54
N PRO A 144 1.10 5.94 -13.97
CA PRO A 144 0.76 6.14 -15.37
C PRO A 144 1.27 7.54 -15.76
N ARG A 145 2.27 7.61 -16.65
CA ARG A 145 2.67 8.90 -17.21
C ARG A 145 1.44 9.50 -17.86
N VAL A 146 0.85 10.49 -17.18
CA VAL A 146 -0.09 11.37 -17.86
C VAL A 146 0.69 11.96 -19.03
N PRO A 147 0.28 11.74 -20.29
CA PRO A 147 0.94 12.35 -21.43
C PRO A 147 1.04 13.86 -21.15
N ALA A 148 2.25 14.39 -21.22
CA ALA A 148 2.43 15.83 -21.08
C ALA A 148 1.49 16.51 -22.07
N ALA A 149 0.59 17.34 -21.57
CA ALA A 149 -0.31 18.12 -22.42
C ALA A 149 0.56 18.85 -23.45
N ALA A 150 0.25 18.64 -24.72
CA ALA A 150 0.96 19.34 -25.80
C ALA A 150 0.95 20.86 -25.51
N PRO A 151 2.07 21.55 -25.67
CA PRO A 151 2.12 22.98 -25.41
C PRO A 151 1.07 23.68 -26.28
N THR A 152 0.20 24.42 -25.63
CA THR A 152 -0.82 25.25 -26.29
C THR A 152 -0.09 26.23 -27.20
N PRO A 153 -0.46 26.34 -28.51
CA PRO A 153 0.17 27.30 -29.40
C PRO A 153 -0.01 28.73 -28.86
N VAL A 154 1.11 29.42 -28.67
CA VAL A 154 1.11 30.83 -28.28
C VAL A 154 0.49 31.64 -29.43
N PRO A 155 -0.55 32.44 -29.19
CA PRO A 155 -1.13 33.29 -30.22
C PRO A 155 -0.07 34.27 -30.78
N ALA A 156 0.01 34.37 -32.11
CA ALA A 156 0.95 35.29 -32.78
C ALA A 156 0.62 36.74 -32.35
N PRO A 157 1.66 37.58 -32.15
CA PRO A 157 1.47 38.99 -31.82
C PRO A 157 0.75 39.73 -32.95
N LYS A 158 -0.29 40.50 -32.58
CA LYS A 158 -1.01 41.38 -33.53
C LYS A 158 -0.03 42.42 -34.12
N PRO A 159 -0.12 42.68 -35.45
CA PRO A 159 0.68 43.72 -36.05
C PRO A 159 0.30 45.11 -35.50
N SER A 160 1.32 45.89 -35.17
CA SER A 160 1.20 47.25 -34.67
C SER A 160 0.66 48.17 -35.81
N PRO A 161 -0.24 49.12 -35.53
CA PRO A 161 -0.69 50.03 -36.55
C PRO A 161 0.44 50.97 -36.96
N ALA A 162 0.65 51.10 -38.30
CA ALA A 162 1.57 52.05 -38.87
C ALA A 162 1.12 53.50 -38.61
N ARG A 163 2.07 54.36 -38.23
CA ARG A 163 1.88 55.79 -38.16
C ARG A 163 1.98 56.42 -39.55
#